data_edb1a1b61b3eb40e6d785460aea2d3a3
#
_entry.id   edb1a1b61b3eb40e6d785460aea2d3a3
#
_cell.length_a   1.000
_cell.length_b   1.000
_cell.length_c   1.000
_cell.angle_alpha   90.00
_cell.angle_beta   90.00
_cell.angle_gamma   90.00
#
_symmetry.space_group_name_H-M   'P 1'
#
loop_
_entity.id
_entity.type
_entity.pdbx_description
1 polymer ?
#
loop_
_entity_poly.entity_id
_entity_poly.type
_entity_poly.pdbx_seq_one_letter_code
_entity_poly.pdbx_strand_id
1 'polypeptide(L)'
;MYKRQEYGCAIILIGHMNKASSSKSTYRGLGSIDFQATARSVLVVGRIKDDTTLRVIAHDKSSLAPEGTSIAFRMDKEKGFTWEGVYDITVEELLSGESIGQKTKDAKSFLAEILAEGQMSCNEITEAARERGIKKKTLWNAKKEMSIDSVKVGSQWYWTL
;
A
#
# COMPACT_ATOMS: atom_id res chain seq x y z
N MET A 1 9.37 -31.49 0.17
CA MET A 1 9.73 -31.02 -1.21
C MET A 1 9.40 -32.07 -2.30
N TYR A 2 9.62 -33.34 -2.04
CA TYR A 2 9.37 -34.44 -3.01
C TYR A 2 7.91 -34.63 -3.39
N LYS A 3 6.97 -34.57 -2.44
CA LYS A 3 5.53 -34.79 -2.70
C LYS A 3 4.93 -33.86 -3.75
N ARG A 4 5.34 -32.57 -3.77
CA ARG A 4 4.87 -31.62 -4.79
C ARG A 4 5.25 -32.05 -6.20
N GLN A 5 6.47 -32.57 -6.38
CA GLN A 5 6.95 -33.02 -7.68
C GLN A 5 6.28 -34.35 -8.11
N GLU A 6 6.09 -35.23 -7.16
CA GLU A 6 5.42 -36.52 -7.37
C GLU A 6 3.95 -36.35 -7.80
N TYR A 7 3.22 -35.43 -7.19
CA TYR A 7 1.78 -35.23 -7.45
C TYR A 7 1.47 -34.05 -8.37
N GLY A 8 2.45 -33.29 -8.81
CA GLY A 8 2.27 -32.10 -9.67
C GLY A 8 1.38 -31.01 -9.05
N CYS A 9 1.27 -30.96 -7.70
CA CYS A 9 0.36 -30.07 -7.00
C CYS A 9 1.03 -28.76 -6.55
N ALA A 10 0.22 -27.70 -6.32
CA ALA A 10 0.62 -26.53 -5.58
C ALA A 10 0.45 -26.78 -4.07
N ILE A 11 1.39 -26.30 -3.28
CA ILE A 11 1.31 -26.36 -1.81
C ILE A 11 1.11 -24.92 -1.30
N ILE A 12 0.00 -24.68 -0.58
CA ILE A 12 -0.31 -23.44 0.08
C ILE A 12 -0.18 -23.66 1.59
N LEU A 13 0.70 -22.88 2.23
CA LEU A 13 0.88 -22.89 3.68
C LEU A 13 0.20 -21.65 4.25
N ILE A 14 -0.76 -21.82 5.15
CA ILE A 14 -1.44 -20.73 5.85
C ILE A 14 -0.91 -20.67 7.27
N GLY A 15 -0.47 -19.49 7.68
CA GLY A 15 0.05 -19.26 9.00
C GLY A 15 -0.32 -17.91 9.58
N HIS A 16 -0.20 -17.79 10.89
CA HIS A 16 -0.43 -16.54 11.60
C HIS A 16 0.88 -15.81 11.89
N MET A 17 0.85 -14.50 11.79
CA MET A 17 1.99 -13.66 12.13
C MET A 17 2.14 -13.53 13.65
N ASN A 18 3.38 -13.52 14.14
CA ASN A 18 3.68 -13.28 15.54
C ASN A 18 3.42 -11.79 15.88
N LYS A 19 2.89 -11.53 17.08
CA LYS A 19 2.58 -10.18 17.56
C LYS A 19 3.79 -9.35 17.97
N ALA A 20 5.03 -9.86 17.83
CA ALA A 20 6.25 -9.13 18.16
C ALA A 20 6.42 -7.88 17.30
N SER A 21 6.23 -6.70 17.91
CA SER A 21 6.19 -5.39 17.22
C SER A 21 7.56 -4.87 16.77
N SER A 22 8.67 -5.49 17.17
CA SER A 22 10.03 -4.97 16.98
C SER A 22 10.83 -5.61 15.85
N SER A 23 10.31 -6.62 15.16
CA SER A 23 11.04 -7.31 14.10
C SER A 23 10.55 -6.90 12.71
N LYS A 24 11.49 -6.86 11.74
CA LYS A 24 11.19 -6.66 10.31
C LYS A 24 10.15 -7.68 9.84
N SER A 25 9.39 -7.36 8.78
CA SER A 25 8.35 -8.21 8.20
C SER A 25 8.77 -9.67 8.03
N THR A 26 10.01 -9.86 7.57
CA THR A 26 10.67 -11.16 7.35
C THR A 26 10.69 -12.08 8.59
N TYR A 27 10.68 -11.50 9.80
CA TYR A 27 10.76 -12.26 11.06
C TYR A 27 9.40 -12.43 11.77
N ARG A 28 8.33 -11.82 11.28
CA ARG A 28 6.99 -11.94 11.86
C ARG A 28 6.23 -13.18 11.40
N GLY A 29 6.73 -13.88 10.37
CA GLY A 29 6.12 -15.12 9.87
C GLY A 29 6.36 -16.29 10.81
N LEU A 30 5.43 -17.21 10.80
CA LEU A 30 5.40 -18.59 11.34
C LEU A 30 6.70 -19.17 11.93
N GLY A 31 7.25 -18.60 12.96
CA GLY A 31 8.22 -19.28 13.84
C GLY A 31 9.57 -19.71 13.25
N SER A 32 9.74 -19.74 11.92
CA SER A 32 11.01 -20.08 11.27
C SER A 32 11.22 -19.26 10.00
N ILE A 33 12.38 -18.63 9.91
CA ILE A 33 12.91 -17.99 8.68
C ILE A 33 12.93 -18.97 7.50
N ASP A 34 13.09 -20.26 7.78
CA ASP A 34 13.21 -21.31 6.76
C ASP A 34 11.92 -21.46 5.91
N PHE A 35 10.75 -21.24 6.49
CA PHE A 35 9.51 -21.28 5.74
C PHE A 35 9.45 -20.16 4.69
N GLN A 36 9.80 -18.94 5.07
CA GLN A 36 9.83 -17.81 4.15
C GLN A 36 10.96 -17.96 3.12
N ALA A 37 12.12 -18.47 3.53
CA ALA A 37 13.21 -18.74 2.62
C ALA A 37 12.86 -19.78 1.54
N THR A 38 12.13 -20.83 1.93
CA THR A 38 11.76 -21.95 1.04
C THR A 38 10.56 -21.61 0.13
N ALA A 39 9.66 -20.76 0.57
CA ALA A 39 8.47 -20.38 -0.21
C ALA A 39 8.86 -19.61 -1.48
N ARG A 40 8.21 -19.94 -2.60
CA ARG A 40 8.39 -19.26 -3.89
C ARG A 40 7.64 -17.94 -3.97
N SER A 41 6.52 -17.84 -3.29
CA SER A 41 5.70 -16.64 -3.15
C SER A 41 5.24 -16.54 -1.71
N VAL A 42 5.31 -15.34 -1.14
CA VAL A 42 4.83 -15.03 0.21
C VAL A 42 3.86 -13.87 0.10
N LEU A 43 2.64 -14.08 0.57
CA LEU A 43 1.59 -13.09 0.64
C LEU A 43 1.30 -12.78 2.09
N VAL A 44 1.24 -11.50 2.43
CA VAL A 44 0.84 -11.01 3.74
C VAL A 44 -0.59 -10.50 3.65
N VAL A 45 -1.45 -11.00 4.53
CA VAL A 45 -2.83 -10.54 4.63
C VAL A 45 -2.98 -9.75 5.93
N GLY A 46 -3.34 -8.48 5.81
CA GLY A 46 -3.53 -7.58 6.93
C GLY A 46 -4.86 -6.85 6.89
N ARG A 47 -5.28 -6.35 8.05
CA ARG A 47 -6.46 -5.50 8.19
C ARG A 47 -6.04 -4.05 8.27
N ILE A 48 -6.75 -3.18 7.58
CA ILE A 48 -6.52 -1.74 7.67
C ILE A 48 -7.04 -1.23 9.02
N LYS A 49 -6.21 -0.45 9.71
CA LYS A 49 -6.49 0.02 11.08
C LYS A 49 -7.74 0.91 11.14
N ASP A 50 -7.89 1.79 10.18
CA ASP A 50 -8.96 2.78 10.14
C ASP A 50 -10.28 2.23 9.56
N ASP A 51 -10.22 1.11 8.84
CA ASP A 51 -11.38 0.40 8.31
C ASP A 51 -11.29 -1.09 8.62
N THR A 52 -11.96 -1.50 9.68
CA THR A 52 -11.90 -2.88 10.16
C THR A 52 -12.57 -3.91 9.24
N THR A 53 -13.33 -3.48 8.26
CA THR A 53 -13.92 -4.34 7.22
C THR A 53 -12.97 -4.55 6.05
N LEU A 54 -12.05 -3.60 5.82
CA LEU A 54 -11.09 -3.63 4.72
C LEU A 54 -9.85 -4.46 5.08
N ARG A 55 -9.48 -5.35 4.19
CA ARG A 55 -8.28 -6.18 4.27
C ARG A 55 -7.48 -6.05 2.98
N VAL A 56 -6.18 -6.22 3.11
CA VAL A 56 -5.26 -6.14 1.97
C VAL A 56 -4.39 -7.38 1.93
N ILE A 57 -4.19 -7.89 0.73
CA ILE A 57 -3.18 -8.90 0.39
C ILE A 57 -2.01 -8.16 -0.23
N ALA A 58 -0.86 -8.18 0.43
CA ALA A 58 0.37 -7.58 -0.07
C ALA A 58 1.39 -8.67 -0.39
N HIS A 59 2.14 -8.50 -1.47
CA HIS A 59 3.15 -9.46 -1.92
C HIS A 59 4.50 -9.13 -1.26
N ASP A 60 4.96 -9.99 -0.33
CA ASP A 60 6.20 -9.82 0.43
C ASP A 60 7.42 -10.42 -0.28
N LYS A 61 7.21 -11.50 -1.03
CA LYS A 61 8.28 -12.19 -1.78
C LYS A 61 7.73 -12.86 -3.03
N SER A 62 8.46 -12.69 -4.12
CA SER A 62 8.28 -13.46 -5.34
C SER A 62 9.63 -13.95 -5.87
N SER A 63 9.76 -15.26 -6.17
CA SER A 63 10.98 -15.84 -6.72
C SER A 63 10.92 -16.06 -8.23
N LEU A 64 9.76 -15.84 -8.85
CA LEU A 64 9.54 -16.19 -10.27
C LEU A 64 9.17 -14.97 -11.13
N ALA A 65 8.72 -13.89 -10.51
CA ALA A 65 8.30 -12.66 -11.18
C ALA A 65 8.51 -11.46 -10.21
N PRO A 66 8.45 -10.22 -10.67
CA PRO A 66 8.35 -9.05 -9.78
C PRO A 66 7.15 -9.20 -8.83
N GLU A 67 7.26 -8.61 -7.63
CA GLU A 67 6.14 -8.55 -6.72
C GLU A 67 4.96 -7.82 -7.38
N GLY A 68 3.77 -8.40 -7.19
CA GLY A 68 2.53 -7.80 -7.68
C GLY A 68 2.08 -6.62 -6.82
N THR A 69 1.16 -5.83 -7.36
CA THR A 69 0.48 -4.79 -6.59
C THR A 69 -0.38 -5.39 -5.48
N SER A 70 -0.49 -4.69 -4.35
CA SER A 70 -1.38 -5.11 -3.28
C SER A 70 -2.84 -5.02 -3.72
N ILE A 71 -3.67 -5.95 -3.24
CA ILE A 71 -5.09 -6.06 -3.60
C ILE A 71 -5.92 -5.98 -2.33
N ALA A 72 -6.93 -5.12 -2.33
CA ALA A 72 -7.87 -5.00 -1.23
C ALA A 72 -9.13 -5.83 -1.44
N PHE A 73 -9.70 -6.29 -0.35
CA PHE A 73 -11.01 -6.91 -0.27
C PHE A 73 -11.72 -6.51 1.02
N ARG A 74 -13.02 -6.52 0.97
CA ARG A 74 -13.88 -6.21 2.11
C ARG A 74 -14.55 -7.46 2.64
N MET A 75 -14.65 -7.53 3.97
CA MET A 75 -15.42 -8.53 4.68
C MET A 75 -16.52 -7.81 5.48
N ASP A 76 -17.68 -7.69 4.87
CA ASP A 76 -18.85 -7.07 5.49
C ASP A 76 -19.78 -8.13 6.06
N LYS A 77 -20.51 -7.82 7.14
CA LYS A 77 -21.41 -8.78 7.79
C LYS A 77 -22.65 -9.07 6.94
N GLU A 78 -23.11 -8.09 6.18
CA GLU A 78 -24.33 -8.21 5.37
C GLU A 78 -24.02 -8.61 3.94
N LYS A 79 -22.99 -7.99 3.33
CA LYS A 79 -22.60 -8.19 1.92
C LYS A 79 -21.59 -9.33 1.73
N GLY A 80 -21.01 -9.82 2.83
CA GLY A 80 -19.99 -10.87 2.77
C GLY A 80 -18.67 -10.39 2.20
N PHE A 81 -18.05 -11.20 1.35
CA PHE A 81 -16.76 -10.93 0.72
C PHE A 81 -16.94 -10.17 -0.59
N THR A 82 -16.19 -9.07 -0.78
CA THR A 82 -16.14 -8.30 -2.02
C THR A 82 -14.71 -7.86 -2.34
N TRP A 83 -14.30 -7.97 -3.60
CA TRP A 83 -13.03 -7.39 -4.07
C TRP A 83 -13.16 -5.88 -4.24
N GLU A 84 -12.16 -5.13 -3.73
CA GLU A 84 -12.08 -3.66 -3.89
C GLU A 84 -11.05 -3.26 -4.97
N GLY A 85 -10.20 -4.21 -5.40
CA GLY A 85 -9.20 -3.98 -6.43
C GLY A 85 -7.83 -3.58 -5.90
N VAL A 86 -7.03 -2.90 -6.73
CA VAL A 86 -5.65 -2.51 -6.39
C VAL A 86 -5.65 -1.49 -5.24
N TYR A 87 -4.79 -1.75 -4.27
CA TYR A 87 -4.63 -0.91 -3.08
C TYR A 87 -3.17 -0.55 -2.87
N ASP A 88 -2.88 0.74 -2.79
CA ASP A 88 -1.51 1.23 -2.72
C ASP A 88 -0.94 1.19 -1.30
N ILE A 89 -0.42 0.03 -0.93
CA ILE A 89 0.22 -0.21 0.37
C ILE A 89 1.37 -1.19 0.22
N THR A 90 2.47 -0.93 0.92
CA THR A 90 3.57 -1.88 1.06
C THR A 90 3.33 -2.85 2.22
N VAL A 91 4.09 -3.95 2.25
CA VAL A 91 4.04 -4.90 3.37
C VAL A 91 4.45 -4.23 4.69
N GLU A 92 5.48 -3.37 4.67
CA GLU A 92 5.95 -2.64 5.84
C GLU A 92 4.85 -1.71 6.39
N GLU A 93 4.18 -0.97 5.51
CA GLU A 93 3.07 -0.08 5.90
C GLU A 93 1.89 -0.86 6.46
N LEU A 94 1.54 -2.00 5.84
CA LEU A 94 0.48 -2.89 6.31
C LEU A 94 0.78 -3.43 7.71
N LEU A 95 2.04 -3.81 7.96
CA LEU A 95 2.47 -4.40 9.22
C LEU A 95 2.74 -3.37 10.32
N SER A 96 3.17 -2.15 9.98
CA SER A 96 3.35 -1.07 10.97
C SER A 96 2.02 -0.61 11.53
N GLY A 97 0.91 -0.90 10.83
CA GLY A 97 -0.41 -0.39 11.18
C GLY A 97 -0.48 1.14 11.07
N GLU A 98 0.46 1.76 10.34
CA GLU A 98 0.36 3.16 10.01
C GLU A 98 -0.90 3.39 9.15
N SER A 99 -1.69 4.35 9.54
CA SER A 99 -2.92 4.73 8.88
C SER A 99 -2.60 5.33 7.51
N ILE A 100 -2.89 4.58 6.44
CA ILE A 100 -2.75 5.10 5.07
C ILE A 100 -3.77 6.20 4.84
N GLY A 101 -4.96 6.08 5.42
CA GLY A 101 -5.96 7.13 5.43
C GLY A 101 -5.41 8.44 6.00
N GLN A 102 -4.53 8.37 7.01
CA GLN A 102 -3.91 9.57 7.57
C GLN A 102 -2.93 10.22 6.59
N LYS A 103 -2.02 9.45 5.97
CA LYS A 103 -1.06 9.99 4.98
C LYS A 103 -1.76 10.64 3.77
N THR A 104 -2.85 10.03 3.32
CA THR A 104 -3.66 10.59 2.22
C THR A 104 -4.43 11.84 2.69
N LYS A 105 -4.99 11.83 3.91
CA LYS A 105 -5.61 13.02 4.52
C LYS A 105 -4.62 14.16 4.69
N ASP A 106 -3.41 13.85 5.21
CA ASP A 106 -2.35 14.84 5.38
C ASP A 106 -1.92 15.43 4.03
N ALA A 107 -1.81 14.59 2.98
CA ALA A 107 -1.52 15.06 1.63
C ALA A 107 -2.66 15.91 1.03
N LYS A 108 -3.92 15.57 1.29
CA LYS A 108 -5.08 16.38 0.88
C LYS A 108 -5.12 17.72 1.62
N SER A 109 -4.91 17.71 2.93
CA SER A 109 -4.86 18.94 3.73
C SER A 109 -3.72 19.84 3.27
N PHE A 110 -2.55 19.25 2.99
CA PHE A 110 -1.41 19.96 2.41
C PHE A 110 -1.75 20.60 1.07
N LEU A 111 -2.35 19.84 0.13
CA LEU A 111 -2.74 20.37 -1.18
C LEU A 111 -3.81 21.47 -1.07
N ALA A 112 -4.78 21.31 -0.19
CA ALA A 112 -5.79 22.32 0.05
C ALA A 112 -5.16 23.63 0.61
N GLU A 113 -4.19 23.50 1.53
CA GLU A 113 -3.47 24.65 2.13
C GLU A 113 -2.69 25.43 1.07
N ILE A 114 -1.84 24.76 0.29
CA ILE A 114 -0.94 25.44 -0.65
C ILE A 114 -1.63 25.94 -1.93
N LEU A 115 -2.77 25.35 -2.30
CA LEU A 115 -3.56 25.78 -3.45
C LEU A 115 -4.69 26.76 -3.08
N ALA A 116 -4.86 27.06 -1.79
CA ALA A 116 -5.86 28.04 -1.33
C ALA A 116 -5.59 29.47 -1.87
N GLU A 117 -4.34 29.82 -2.09
CA GLU A 117 -3.92 31.12 -2.62
C GLU A 117 -3.89 31.19 -4.15
N GLY A 118 -4.20 30.09 -4.83
CA GLY A 118 -4.23 30.00 -6.29
C GLY A 118 -3.39 28.87 -6.86
N GLN A 119 -3.10 28.96 -8.16
CA GLN A 119 -2.31 27.95 -8.85
C GLN A 119 -0.83 27.98 -8.42
N MET A 120 -0.22 26.80 -8.29
CA MET A 120 1.20 26.65 -7.97
C MET A 120 1.86 25.66 -8.94
N SER A 121 3.15 25.85 -9.23
CA SER A 121 3.84 24.95 -10.16
C SER A 121 4.01 23.54 -9.56
N CYS A 122 3.94 22.53 -10.42
CA CYS A 122 4.11 21.12 -10.05
C CYS A 122 5.46 20.87 -9.33
N ASN A 123 6.52 21.60 -9.72
CA ASN A 123 7.84 21.44 -9.12
C ASN A 123 7.86 21.99 -7.69
N GLU A 124 7.33 23.20 -7.45
CA GLU A 124 7.24 23.79 -6.11
C GLU A 124 6.39 22.95 -5.18
N ILE A 125 5.24 22.45 -5.65
CA ILE A 125 4.37 21.55 -4.88
C ILE A 125 5.10 20.27 -4.50
N THR A 126 5.85 19.68 -5.46
CA THR A 126 6.58 18.43 -5.21
C THR A 126 7.71 18.62 -4.20
N GLU A 127 8.42 19.74 -4.25
CA GLU A 127 9.50 20.05 -3.32
C GLU A 127 8.95 20.34 -1.92
N ALA A 128 7.92 21.17 -1.79
CA ALA A 128 7.25 21.44 -0.52
C ALA A 128 6.64 20.17 0.10
N ALA A 129 6.08 19.27 -0.72
CA ALA A 129 5.59 17.98 -0.26
C ALA A 129 6.73 17.10 0.29
N ARG A 130 7.91 17.11 -0.38
CA ARG A 130 9.09 16.38 0.06
C ARG A 130 9.59 16.87 1.42
N GLU A 131 9.62 18.17 1.64
CA GLU A 131 10.01 18.79 2.91
C GLU A 131 9.08 18.37 4.06
N ARG A 132 7.76 18.19 3.78
CA ARG A 132 6.78 17.68 4.74
C ARG A 132 6.73 16.15 4.83
N GLY A 133 7.65 15.43 4.18
CA GLY A 133 7.73 13.97 4.20
C GLY A 133 6.63 13.26 3.40
N ILE A 134 5.89 13.98 2.55
CA ILE A 134 4.83 13.41 1.70
C ILE A 134 5.48 12.78 0.46
N LYS A 135 5.29 11.46 0.32
CA LYS A 135 5.82 10.74 -0.85
C LYS A 135 5.09 11.18 -2.13
N LYS A 136 5.82 11.25 -3.25
CA LYS A 136 5.30 11.65 -4.56
C LYS A 136 4.03 10.88 -4.94
N LYS A 137 3.99 9.56 -4.74
CA LYS A 137 2.83 8.71 -5.04
C LYS A 137 1.60 9.10 -4.21
N THR A 138 1.76 9.35 -2.91
CA THR A 138 0.69 9.82 -2.02
C THR A 138 0.14 11.17 -2.47
N LEU A 139 1.04 12.08 -2.86
CA LEU A 139 0.69 13.40 -3.37
C LEU A 139 -0.17 13.30 -4.67
N TRP A 140 0.24 12.44 -5.62
CA TRP A 140 -0.50 12.22 -6.86
C TRP A 140 -1.86 11.55 -6.64
N ASN A 141 -1.95 10.61 -5.69
CA ASN A 141 -3.22 10.01 -5.31
C ASN A 141 -4.16 11.04 -4.70
N ALA A 142 -3.67 11.86 -3.76
CA ALA A 142 -4.43 12.96 -3.16
C ALA A 142 -4.92 13.95 -4.23
N LYS A 143 -4.05 14.34 -5.17
CA LYS A 143 -4.41 15.18 -6.32
C LYS A 143 -5.58 14.61 -7.10
N LYS A 144 -5.51 13.32 -7.46
CA LYS A 144 -6.56 12.63 -8.22
C LYS A 144 -7.88 12.58 -7.45
N GLU A 145 -7.83 12.26 -6.14
CA GLU A 145 -9.02 12.18 -5.28
C GLU A 145 -9.67 13.55 -5.01
N MET A 146 -8.88 14.63 -5.06
CA MET A 146 -9.37 16.00 -4.94
C MET A 146 -9.79 16.62 -6.28
N SER A 147 -9.64 15.88 -7.40
CA SER A 147 -9.94 16.37 -8.76
C SER A 147 -9.19 17.66 -9.11
N ILE A 148 -7.96 17.80 -8.61
CA ILE A 148 -7.11 18.98 -8.89
C ILE A 148 -6.65 18.95 -10.34
N ASP A 149 -6.91 20.04 -11.06
CA ASP A 149 -6.56 20.17 -12.47
C ASP A 149 -5.06 20.47 -12.68
N SER A 150 -4.60 20.15 -13.89
CA SER A 150 -3.26 20.49 -14.35
C SER A 150 -3.35 21.39 -15.57
N VAL A 151 -2.82 22.60 -15.46
CA VAL A 151 -2.77 23.59 -16.54
C VAL A 151 -1.33 23.79 -16.96
N LYS A 152 -1.08 23.79 -18.27
CA LYS A 152 0.26 24.07 -18.79
C LYS A 152 0.39 25.57 -19.13
N VAL A 153 1.33 26.24 -18.48
CA VAL A 153 1.63 27.65 -18.77
C VAL A 153 3.09 27.73 -19.24
N GLY A 154 3.28 28.02 -20.50
CA GLY A 154 4.61 27.99 -21.13
C GLY A 154 5.23 26.59 -21.13
N SER A 155 6.38 26.45 -20.50
CA SER A 155 7.10 25.15 -20.34
C SER A 155 6.79 24.43 -19.04
N GLN A 156 5.99 25.01 -18.13
CA GLN A 156 5.72 24.46 -16.81
C GLN A 156 4.26 24.03 -16.61
N TRP A 157 4.07 23.02 -15.73
CA TRP A 157 2.75 22.56 -15.31
C TRP A 157 2.38 23.16 -13.96
N TYR A 158 1.19 23.68 -13.87
CA TYR A 158 0.58 24.24 -12.66
C TYR A 158 -0.62 23.40 -12.23
N TRP A 159 -0.84 23.31 -10.92
CA TRP A 159 -2.02 22.69 -10.33
C TRP A 159 -2.93 23.78 -9.78
N THR A 160 -4.24 23.57 -9.94
CA THR A 160 -5.29 24.45 -9.44
C THR A 160 -6.44 23.62 -8.87
N LEU A 161 -7.04 24.10 -7.80
CA LEU A 161 -8.28 23.56 -7.23
C LEU A 161 -9.46 23.91 -8.12
#